data_284a91d23abf3e813c33fdf18f65d462
#
_entry.id   284a91d23abf3e813c33fdf18f65d462
#
_cell.length_a   1.000
_cell.length_b   1.000
_cell.length_c   1.000
_cell.angle_alpha   90.00
_cell.angle_beta   90.00
_cell.angle_gamma   90.00
#
_symmetry.space_group_name_H-M   'P 1'
#
loop_
_entity.id
_entity.type
_entity.pdbx_description
1 polymer ?
#
loop_
_entity_poly.entity_id
_entity_poly.type
_entity_poly.pdbx_seq_one_letter_code
_entity_poly.pdbx_strand_id
1 'polypeptide(L)'
;MKALVKAEAAPGLWLREVPEPLAGPGEVLIRVLRTGICGTDLHIRAWDGWAQAALKPPVIIGHEIAGLVETLGRGVDTVDVGDLVSVEGHLVCGRCRSCLGGARQLCPNTVSVGVDRDGGFAELVVVPATNVWRHPRPIDPDVAAIFDPFGNAVHSALSFRVLGEDVLITGAGPIGIMAASVVRHAGARHVVITDISAERLDLSRTMGAVTRAVDVSTTSVEEVMADLGMVEGFDVGLEMSGAPDALHTMINAMAHGGEVALLGLPSGQIQFDWDRVIRSMLTIKGIFGREMFETWYAMSVLVNAGLDIAPVITHRFACGDFEEAFDVAASGHCGKVILDWTQA
;
A
#
# COMPACT_ATOMS: atom_id res chain seq x y z
N MET A 1 16.15 -20.75 -10.29
CA MET A 1 14.85 -20.08 -10.41
C MET A 1 14.99 -18.74 -11.09
N LYS A 2 13.96 -18.28 -11.81
CA LYS A 2 13.92 -16.93 -12.36
C LYS A 2 13.62 -15.89 -11.28
N ALA A 3 14.29 -14.74 -11.35
CA ALA A 3 14.05 -13.62 -10.44
C ALA A 3 14.36 -12.27 -11.11
N LEU A 4 13.63 -11.24 -10.74
CA LEU A 4 13.87 -9.87 -11.17
C LEU A 4 14.79 -9.18 -10.16
N VAL A 5 16.01 -8.93 -10.57
CA VAL A 5 17.11 -8.52 -9.71
C VAL A 5 17.50 -7.08 -9.98
N LYS A 6 17.67 -6.28 -8.94
CA LYS A 6 18.46 -5.07 -8.99
C LYS A 6 19.94 -5.47 -8.93
N ALA A 7 20.53 -5.74 -10.08
CA ALA A 7 21.87 -6.35 -10.17
C ALA A 7 23.01 -5.34 -10.01
N GLU A 8 22.77 -4.09 -10.41
CA GLU A 8 23.78 -3.04 -10.49
C GLU A 8 23.27 -1.72 -9.89
N ALA A 9 24.18 -0.90 -9.40
CA ALA A 9 23.92 0.46 -8.91
C ALA A 9 23.72 1.45 -10.08
N ALA A 10 22.73 1.15 -10.96
CA ALA A 10 22.41 1.92 -12.17
C ALA A 10 20.92 1.77 -12.49
N PRO A 11 20.29 2.66 -13.29
CA PRO A 11 18.92 2.48 -13.76
C PRO A 11 18.73 1.13 -14.47
N GLY A 12 17.54 0.51 -14.26
CA GLY A 12 17.16 -0.77 -14.84
C GLY A 12 16.94 -1.88 -13.82
N LEU A 13 16.34 -2.96 -14.29
CA LEU A 13 16.13 -4.23 -13.58
C LEU A 13 16.50 -5.36 -14.53
N TRP A 14 16.86 -6.53 -13.98
CA TRP A 14 17.35 -7.64 -14.78
C TRP A 14 16.65 -8.94 -14.38
N LEU A 15 15.95 -9.59 -15.32
CA LEU A 15 15.45 -10.94 -15.14
C LEU A 15 16.63 -11.91 -15.27
N ARG A 16 16.92 -12.67 -14.20
CA ARG A 16 18.08 -13.57 -14.12
C ARG A 16 17.70 -14.93 -13.54
N GLU A 17 18.48 -15.92 -13.91
CA GLU A 17 18.52 -17.20 -13.19
C GLU A 17 19.38 -17.04 -11.93
N VAL A 18 18.80 -17.40 -10.77
CA VAL A 18 19.45 -17.33 -9.45
C VAL A 18 19.27 -18.67 -8.72
N PRO A 19 20.12 -19.01 -7.75
CA PRO A 19 19.92 -20.19 -6.92
C PRO A 19 18.56 -20.15 -6.21
N GLU A 20 17.92 -21.33 -6.06
CA GLU A 20 16.70 -21.44 -5.26
C GLU A 20 17.01 -21.28 -3.78
N PRO A 21 16.24 -20.47 -3.03
CA PRO A 21 16.43 -20.34 -1.60
C PRO A 21 15.90 -21.56 -0.85
N LEU A 22 16.42 -21.81 0.35
CA LEU A 22 15.97 -22.90 1.22
C LEU A 22 15.44 -22.30 2.54
N ALA A 23 14.29 -22.81 3.00
CA ALA A 23 13.72 -22.41 4.28
C ALA A 23 14.59 -22.90 5.45
N GLY A 24 15.12 -21.98 6.22
CA GLY A 24 15.79 -22.24 7.49
C GLY A 24 14.79 -22.49 8.64
N PRO A 25 15.29 -22.76 9.85
CA PRO A 25 14.42 -22.89 11.03
C PRO A 25 13.58 -21.63 11.27
N GLY A 26 12.25 -21.82 11.43
CA GLY A 26 11.29 -20.73 11.61
C GLY A 26 10.93 -19.95 10.35
N GLU A 27 11.39 -20.37 9.19
CA GLU A 27 11.09 -19.76 7.89
C GLU A 27 10.15 -20.62 7.04
N VAL A 28 9.51 -19.99 6.06
CA VAL A 28 8.61 -20.60 5.09
C VAL A 28 9.12 -20.31 3.69
N LEU A 29 9.25 -21.33 2.86
CA LEU A 29 9.44 -21.17 1.42
C LEU A 29 8.08 -21.07 0.75
N ILE A 30 7.88 -20.02 -0.01
CA ILE A 30 6.63 -19.72 -0.72
C ILE A 30 6.89 -19.77 -2.22
N ARG A 31 6.09 -20.55 -2.94
CA ARG A 31 5.99 -20.48 -4.39
C ARG A 31 5.13 -19.29 -4.76
N VAL A 32 5.74 -18.27 -5.34
CA VAL A 32 5.08 -17.02 -5.70
C VAL A 32 4.13 -17.26 -6.86
N LEU A 33 2.90 -16.81 -6.73
CA LEU A 33 1.89 -16.82 -7.79
C LEU A 33 1.77 -15.44 -8.43
N ARG A 34 1.63 -14.41 -7.60
CA ARG A 34 1.37 -13.02 -8.00
C ARG A 34 2.18 -12.05 -7.17
N THR A 35 2.60 -10.98 -7.82
CA THR A 35 3.21 -9.83 -7.12
C THR A 35 2.67 -8.53 -7.68
N GLY A 36 2.50 -7.53 -6.80
CA GLY A 36 2.13 -6.18 -7.19
C GLY A 36 3.36 -5.31 -7.42
N ILE A 37 3.29 -4.40 -8.40
CA ILE A 37 4.30 -3.35 -8.56
C ILE A 37 3.93 -2.16 -7.67
N CYS A 38 4.87 -1.73 -6.83
CA CYS A 38 4.78 -0.59 -5.94
C CYS A 38 5.54 0.63 -6.48
N GLY A 39 5.20 1.83 -5.99
CA GLY A 39 6.00 3.03 -6.23
C GLY A 39 7.47 2.88 -5.81
N THR A 40 7.74 2.15 -4.74
CA THR A 40 9.09 1.79 -4.28
C THR A 40 9.88 1.07 -5.38
N ASP A 41 9.26 0.14 -6.10
CA ASP A 41 9.91 -0.61 -7.17
C ASP A 41 10.25 0.30 -8.37
N LEU A 42 9.43 1.33 -8.63
CA LEU A 42 9.71 2.35 -9.65
C LEU A 42 10.93 3.20 -9.27
N HIS A 43 11.07 3.62 -8.00
CA HIS A 43 12.26 4.30 -7.48
C HIS A 43 13.51 3.42 -7.63
N ILE A 44 13.40 2.12 -7.34
CA ILE A 44 14.50 1.16 -7.49
C ILE A 44 14.89 1.00 -8.96
N ARG A 45 13.91 0.87 -9.89
CA ARG A 45 14.19 0.81 -11.33
C ARG A 45 14.88 2.06 -11.83
N ALA A 46 14.39 3.23 -11.42
CA ALA A 46 14.96 4.52 -11.79
C ALA A 46 16.34 4.79 -11.18
N TRP A 47 16.69 4.10 -10.09
CA TRP A 47 17.91 4.30 -9.33
C TRP A 47 18.09 5.73 -8.85
N ASP A 48 17.02 6.31 -8.33
CA ASP A 48 17.01 7.68 -7.83
C ASP A 48 17.74 7.84 -6.47
N GLY A 49 17.74 9.04 -5.91
CA GLY A 49 18.46 9.34 -4.67
C GLY A 49 18.00 8.50 -3.48
N TRP A 50 16.70 8.14 -3.41
CA TRP A 50 16.19 7.26 -2.38
C TRP A 50 16.73 5.83 -2.55
N ALA A 51 16.63 5.27 -3.74
CA ALA A 51 17.13 3.93 -4.04
C ALA A 51 18.63 3.79 -3.79
N GLN A 52 19.42 4.82 -4.18
CA GLN A 52 20.86 4.86 -3.93
C GLN A 52 21.21 4.85 -2.44
N ALA A 53 20.37 5.46 -1.60
CA ALA A 53 20.58 5.50 -0.15
C ALA A 53 20.10 4.20 0.55
N ALA A 54 19.04 3.58 0.03
CA ALA A 54 18.35 2.46 0.68
C ALA A 54 18.93 1.08 0.28
N LEU A 55 19.33 0.88 -1.00
CA LEU A 55 19.67 -0.45 -1.50
C LEU A 55 21.16 -0.68 -1.67
N LYS A 56 21.56 -1.95 -1.52
CA LYS A 56 22.89 -2.45 -1.86
C LYS A 56 22.76 -3.60 -2.85
N PRO A 57 22.86 -3.33 -4.16
CA PRO A 57 22.84 -4.40 -5.17
C PRO A 57 23.97 -5.43 -4.97
N PRO A 58 23.78 -6.72 -5.35
CA PRO A 58 22.57 -7.25 -5.95
C PRO A 58 21.48 -7.57 -4.94
N VAL A 59 20.18 -7.39 -5.30
CA VAL A 59 19.04 -7.79 -4.48
C VAL A 59 17.84 -8.13 -5.39
N ILE A 60 17.10 -9.20 -5.07
CA ILE A 60 15.81 -9.49 -5.68
C ILE A 60 14.79 -8.50 -5.07
N ILE A 61 14.07 -7.76 -5.90
CA ILE A 61 13.11 -6.76 -5.43
C ILE A 61 11.70 -7.33 -5.27
N GLY A 62 10.73 -6.47 -4.91
CA GLY A 62 9.31 -6.81 -4.76
C GLY A 62 8.92 -7.24 -3.34
N HIS A 63 7.85 -6.62 -2.83
CA HIS A 63 7.38 -6.81 -1.45
C HIS A 63 5.86 -7.03 -1.35
N GLU A 64 5.11 -6.86 -2.43
CA GLU A 64 3.69 -7.17 -2.53
C GLU A 64 3.54 -8.59 -3.10
N ILE A 65 3.28 -9.59 -2.25
CA ILE A 65 3.48 -11.00 -2.60
C ILE A 65 2.27 -11.83 -2.20
N ALA A 66 1.79 -12.67 -3.12
CA ALA A 66 0.90 -13.79 -2.83
C ALA A 66 1.44 -15.09 -3.45
N GLY A 67 1.32 -16.19 -2.71
CA GLY A 67 1.80 -17.47 -3.17
C GLY A 67 1.31 -18.65 -2.33
N LEU A 68 1.74 -19.82 -2.69
CA LEU A 68 1.46 -21.06 -1.95
C LEU A 68 2.66 -21.44 -1.10
N VAL A 69 2.39 -21.87 0.12
CA VAL A 69 3.42 -22.48 0.97
C VAL A 69 3.95 -23.73 0.31
N GLU A 70 5.26 -23.74 0.00
CA GLU A 70 5.93 -24.85 -0.68
C GLU A 70 6.64 -25.79 0.33
N THR A 71 7.37 -25.19 1.30
CA THR A 71 8.13 -25.95 2.29
C THR A 71 8.17 -25.19 3.61
N LEU A 72 8.09 -25.93 4.72
CA LEU A 72 8.17 -25.40 6.08
C LEU A 72 9.56 -25.68 6.67
N GLY A 73 10.19 -24.64 7.20
CA GLY A 73 11.38 -24.78 8.02
C GLY A 73 11.06 -25.43 9.37
N ARG A 74 12.08 -25.95 10.04
CA ARG A 74 11.92 -26.60 11.36
C ARG A 74 11.29 -25.63 12.37
N GLY A 75 10.23 -26.09 13.06
CA GLY A 75 9.55 -25.35 14.13
C GLY A 75 8.43 -24.43 13.63
N VAL A 76 8.06 -24.47 12.35
CA VAL A 76 6.88 -23.79 11.79
C VAL A 76 5.67 -24.70 11.95
N ASP A 77 4.61 -24.17 12.59
CA ASP A 77 3.32 -24.83 12.85
C ASP A 77 2.12 -23.90 12.63
N THR A 78 2.35 -22.70 12.09
CA THR A 78 1.32 -21.65 11.91
C THR A 78 0.62 -21.71 10.55
N VAL A 79 1.21 -22.42 9.59
CA VAL A 79 0.72 -22.60 8.22
C VAL A 79 1.00 -24.03 7.75
N ASP A 80 0.26 -24.50 6.74
CA ASP A 80 0.43 -25.80 6.13
C ASP A 80 0.93 -25.67 4.67
N VAL A 81 1.63 -26.70 4.15
CA VAL A 81 2.01 -26.77 2.74
C VAL A 81 0.75 -26.73 1.87
N GLY A 82 0.74 -25.87 0.85
CA GLY A 82 -0.40 -25.62 -0.03
C GLY A 82 -1.32 -24.48 0.42
N ASP A 83 -1.14 -23.91 1.61
CA ASP A 83 -1.90 -22.72 2.02
C ASP A 83 -1.60 -21.54 1.09
N LEU A 84 -2.66 -20.83 0.67
CA LEU A 84 -2.52 -19.53 0.01
C LEU A 84 -2.22 -18.46 1.05
N VAL A 85 -1.15 -17.72 0.82
CA VAL A 85 -0.63 -16.74 1.77
C VAL A 85 -0.26 -15.43 1.09
N SER A 86 -0.34 -14.33 1.87
CA SER A 86 0.33 -13.06 1.58
C SER A 86 1.48 -12.83 2.55
N VAL A 87 2.38 -11.90 2.21
CA VAL A 87 3.57 -11.64 3.01
C VAL A 87 3.54 -10.23 3.60
N GLU A 88 3.75 -10.12 4.92
CA GLU A 88 4.09 -8.84 5.54
C GLU A 88 5.56 -8.52 5.25
N GLY A 89 5.79 -7.50 4.41
CA GLY A 89 7.11 -7.15 3.90
C GLY A 89 8.08 -6.56 4.94
N HIS A 90 7.62 -6.22 6.16
CA HIS A 90 8.46 -5.64 7.20
C HIS A 90 8.82 -6.68 8.28
N LEU A 91 10.06 -7.13 8.29
CA LEU A 91 10.58 -8.05 9.29
C LEU A 91 11.06 -7.26 10.51
N VAL A 92 10.50 -7.54 11.67
CA VAL A 92 10.80 -6.81 12.90
C VAL A 92 11.67 -7.63 13.85
N CYS A 93 12.43 -6.97 14.72
CA CYS A 93 13.39 -7.68 15.59
C CYS A 93 12.76 -8.50 16.72
N GLY A 94 11.47 -8.34 17.01
CA GLY A 94 10.71 -9.07 18.03
C GLY A 94 11.07 -8.76 19.50
N ARG A 95 12.15 -7.99 19.78
CA ARG A 95 12.74 -7.82 21.12
C ARG A 95 12.90 -6.37 21.59
N CYS A 96 12.71 -5.37 20.75
CA CYS A 96 12.74 -3.98 21.18
C CYS A 96 11.47 -3.60 21.94
N ARG A 97 11.47 -2.43 22.59
CA ARG A 97 10.32 -1.94 23.37
C ARG A 97 9.03 -1.94 22.53
N SER A 98 9.09 -1.43 21.30
CA SER A 98 7.92 -1.36 20.41
C SER A 98 7.39 -2.75 20.08
N CYS A 99 8.26 -3.70 19.71
CA CYS A 99 7.86 -5.07 19.41
C CYS A 99 7.22 -5.79 20.61
N LEU A 100 7.85 -5.67 21.79
CA LEU A 100 7.34 -6.29 23.02
C LEU A 100 6.05 -5.62 23.52
N GLY A 101 5.86 -4.32 23.21
CA GLY A 101 4.65 -3.57 23.52
C GLY A 101 3.51 -3.76 22.51
N GLY A 102 3.69 -4.60 21.46
CA GLY A 102 2.67 -4.87 20.46
C GLY A 102 2.68 -3.90 19.26
N ALA A 103 3.36 -2.76 19.34
CA ALA A 103 3.48 -1.78 18.25
C ALA A 103 4.66 -2.13 17.32
N ARG A 104 4.58 -3.29 16.65
CA ARG A 104 5.66 -3.88 15.85
C ARG A 104 6.07 -3.01 14.67
N GLN A 105 5.13 -2.33 14.02
CA GLN A 105 5.36 -1.38 12.92
C GLN A 105 6.29 -0.21 13.33
N LEU A 106 6.48 0.03 14.62
CA LEU A 106 7.40 1.04 15.15
C LEU A 106 8.79 0.46 15.52
N CYS A 107 9.13 -0.72 15.01
CA CYS A 107 10.43 -1.34 15.25
C CYS A 107 11.56 -0.52 14.59
N PRO A 108 12.55 -0.02 15.36
CA PRO A 108 13.66 0.74 14.77
C PRO A 108 14.64 -0.16 13.98
N ASN A 109 14.52 -1.48 14.10
CA ASN A 109 15.37 -2.47 13.43
C ASN A 109 14.57 -3.25 12.37
N THR A 110 13.64 -2.60 11.70
CA THR A 110 12.88 -3.22 10.60
C THR A 110 13.81 -3.52 9.44
N VAL A 111 13.64 -4.70 8.85
CA VAL A 111 14.28 -5.16 7.61
C VAL A 111 13.19 -5.36 6.57
N SER A 112 13.29 -4.68 5.44
CA SER A 112 12.27 -4.69 4.39
C SER A 112 12.58 -5.74 3.32
N VAL A 113 11.60 -6.62 3.05
CA VAL A 113 11.65 -7.58 1.94
C VAL A 113 11.68 -6.81 0.63
N GLY A 114 12.55 -7.22 -0.31
CA GLY A 114 12.70 -6.55 -1.60
C GLY A 114 13.52 -5.25 -1.57
N VAL A 115 14.05 -4.86 -0.40
CA VAL A 115 14.91 -3.66 -0.21
C VAL A 115 16.18 -4.03 0.56
N ASP A 116 16.04 -4.47 1.81
CA ASP A 116 17.18 -4.84 2.67
C ASP A 116 17.58 -6.31 2.54
N ARG A 117 16.69 -7.12 2.03
CA ARG A 117 16.88 -8.54 1.71
C ARG A 117 16.08 -8.92 0.47
N ASP A 118 16.39 -10.09 -0.09
CA ASP A 118 15.70 -10.62 -1.27
C ASP A 118 14.18 -10.66 -1.09
N GLY A 119 13.47 -10.20 -2.12
CA GLY A 119 12.04 -10.05 -2.21
C GLY A 119 11.36 -11.11 -3.06
N GLY A 120 10.10 -10.82 -3.42
CA GLY A 120 9.19 -11.76 -4.06
C GLY A 120 9.06 -11.63 -5.57
N PHE A 121 9.80 -10.76 -6.24
CA PHE A 121 9.83 -10.80 -7.71
C PHE A 121 10.71 -11.96 -8.19
N ALA A 122 10.26 -13.17 -7.85
CA ALA A 122 10.92 -14.44 -8.15
C ALA A 122 9.91 -15.58 -8.11
N GLU A 123 10.27 -16.75 -8.65
CA GLU A 123 9.44 -17.95 -8.56
C GLU A 123 9.27 -18.44 -7.11
N LEU A 124 10.28 -18.23 -6.26
CA LEU A 124 10.30 -18.65 -4.85
C LEU A 124 10.84 -17.54 -3.96
N VAL A 125 10.25 -17.40 -2.77
CA VAL A 125 10.74 -16.47 -1.74
C VAL A 125 10.74 -17.16 -0.37
N VAL A 126 11.73 -16.83 0.48
CA VAL A 126 11.79 -17.30 1.88
C VAL A 126 11.56 -16.13 2.81
N VAL A 127 10.64 -16.30 3.75
CA VAL A 127 10.34 -15.32 4.79
C VAL A 127 10.15 -16.00 6.16
N PRO A 128 10.35 -15.30 7.28
CA PRO A 128 9.98 -15.83 8.60
C PRO A 128 8.49 -16.18 8.66
N ALA A 129 8.13 -17.27 9.29
CA ALA A 129 6.74 -17.71 9.46
C ALA A 129 5.85 -16.63 10.12
N THR A 130 6.44 -15.79 10.98
CA THR A 130 5.75 -14.65 11.61
C THR A 130 5.31 -13.56 10.64
N ASN A 131 5.83 -13.55 9.42
CA ASN A 131 5.51 -12.59 8.37
C ASN A 131 4.56 -13.17 7.29
N VAL A 132 4.10 -14.41 7.49
CA VAL A 132 3.19 -15.09 6.58
C VAL A 132 1.76 -14.91 7.07
N TRP A 133 0.91 -14.33 6.21
CA TRP A 133 -0.52 -14.20 6.47
C TRP A 133 -1.30 -15.23 5.66
N ARG A 134 -1.89 -16.20 6.36
CA ARG A 134 -2.72 -17.25 5.76
C ARG A 134 -4.10 -16.72 5.40
N HIS A 135 -4.61 -17.08 4.23
CA HIS A 135 -5.98 -16.84 3.82
C HIS A 135 -6.84 -18.07 4.07
N PRO A 136 -7.65 -18.11 5.16
CA PRO A 136 -8.43 -19.30 5.52
C PRO A 136 -9.66 -19.50 4.64
N ARG A 137 -10.04 -18.51 3.86
CA ARG A 137 -11.12 -18.55 2.88
C ARG A 137 -10.58 -18.33 1.48
N PRO A 138 -11.24 -18.88 0.44
CA PRO A 138 -10.85 -18.62 -0.94
C PRO A 138 -10.80 -17.11 -1.22
N ILE A 139 -9.69 -16.67 -1.78
CA ILE A 139 -9.46 -15.29 -2.24
C ILE A 139 -8.73 -15.37 -3.58
N ASP A 140 -8.99 -14.43 -4.47
CA ASP A 140 -8.24 -14.30 -5.71
C ASP A 140 -6.76 -14.01 -5.41
N PRO A 141 -5.79 -14.78 -5.97
CA PRO A 141 -4.37 -14.52 -5.77
C PRO A 141 -3.93 -13.10 -6.14
N ASP A 142 -4.57 -12.46 -7.13
CA ASP A 142 -4.29 -11.07 -7.48
C ASP A 142 -4.67 -10.12 -6.34
N VAL A 143 -5.83 -10.35 -5.70
CA VAL A 143 -6.28 -9.59 -4.53
C VAL A 143 -5.36 -9.87 -3.34
N ALA A 144 -4.96 -11.12 -3.11
CA ALA A 144 -4.02 -11.48 -2.05
C ALA A 144 -2.66 -10.78 -2.24
N ALA A 145 -2.17 -10.61 -3.48
CA ALA A 145 -0.92 -9.94 -3.77
C ALA A 145 -0.92 -8.45 -3.38
N ILE A 146 -2.07 -7.79 -3.46
CA ILE A 146 -2.19 -6.36 -3.12
C ILE A 146 -2.58 -6.11 -1.65
N PHE A 147 -2.54 -7.12 -0.78
CA PHE A 147 -2.80 -6.94 0.65
C PHE A 147 -1.81 -5.98 1.31
N ASP A 148 -0.57 -5.91 0.82
CA ASP A 148 0.40 -4.91 1.29
C ASP A 148 -0.11 -3.47 1.13
N PRO A 149 -0.37 -2.94 -0.08
CA PRO A 149 -0.90 -1.59 -0.25
C PRO A 149 -2.34 -1.43 0.28
N PHE A 150 -3.15 -2.49 0.27
CA PHE A 150 -4.46 -2.46 0.90
C PHE A 150 -4.37 -2.24 2.41
N GLY A 151 -3.35 -2.80 3.06
CA GLY A 151 -3.09 -2.54 4.48
C GLY A 151 -2.75 -1.08 4.76
N ASN A 152 -2.01 -0.42 3.88
CA ASN A 152 -1.75 1.03 4.02
C ASN A 152 -3.05 1.83 3.90
N ALA A 153 -3.94 1.45 2.99
CA ALA A 153 -5.26 2.05 2.84
C ALA A 153 -6.13 1.85 4.10
N VAL A 154 -6.18 0.62 4.64
CA VAL A 154 -6.95 0.30 5.85
C VAL A 154 -6.41 1.01 7.08
N HIS A 155 -5.08 1.01 7.28
CA HIS A 155 -4.46 1.71 8.41
C HIS A 155 -4.77 3.21 8.37
N SER A 156 -4.65 3.84 7.21
CA SER A 156 -4.97 5.26 7.05
C SER A 156 -6.46 5.52 7.29
N ALA A 157 -7.33 4.78 6.61
CA ALA A 157 -8.77 4.96 6.63
C ALA A 157 -9.39 4.77 8.01
N LEU A 158 -8.85 3.83 8.81
CA LEU A 158 -9.37 3.49 10.13
C LEU A 158 -8.55 4.08 11.29
N SER A 159 -7.61 5.00 10.99
CA SER A 159 -6.84 5.70 12.02
C SER A 159 -7.70 6.61 12.90
N PHE A 160 -8.84 7.03 12.36
CA PHE A 160 -9.82 7.89 13.02
C PHE A 160 -11.22 7.31 12.82
N ARG A 161 -12.18 7.82 13.61
CA ARG A 161 -13.57 7.44 13.44
C ARG A 161 -14.13 8.06 12.17
N VAL A 162 -14.72 7.24 11.28
CA VAL A 162 -15.29 7.69 10.01
C VAL A 162 -16.80 7.49 9.90
N LEU A 163 -17.41 6.76 10.82
CA LEU A 163 -18.85 6.49 10.80
C LEU A 163 -19.65 7.79 10.97
N GLY A 164 -20.36 8.17 9.92
CA GLY A 164 -21.19 9.37 9.86
C GLY A 164 -20.44 10.64 9.51
N GLU A 165 -19.11 10.58 9.35
CA GLU A 165 -18.22 11.71 9.10
C GLU A 165 -18.04 12.01 7.60
N ASP A 166 -17.61 13.22 7.27
CA ASP A 166 -17.24 13.67 5.94
C ASP A 166 -15.73 13.46 5.74
N VAL A 167 -15.37 12.71 4.71
CA VAL A 167 -13.98 12.31 4.45
C VAL A 167 -13.46 12.93 3.16
N LEU A 168 -12.32 13.63 3.26
CA LEU A 168 -11.54 14.10 2.11
C LEU A 168 -10.30 13.23 1.91
N ILE A 169 -10.13 12.71 0.70
CA ILE A 169 -8.95 11.93 0.29
C ILE A 169 -8.24 12.69 -0.81
N THR A 170 -6.96 13.02 -0.62
CA THR A 170 -6.13 13.64 -1.66
C THR A 170 -5.21 12.58 -2.28
N GLY A 171 -5.28 12.46 -3.62
CA GLY A 171 -4.60 11.44 -4.38
C GLY A 171 -5.45 10.20 -4.66
N ALA A 172 -5.92 10.06 -5.90
CA ALA A 172 -6.67 8.90 -6.41
C ALA A 172 -5.72 7.81 -6.96
N GLY A 173 -4.56 7.62 -6.35
CA GLY A 173 -3.73 6.45 -6.58
C GLY A 173 -4.39 5.18 -6.02
N PRO A 174 -3.84 3.98 -6.30
CA PRO A 174 -4.45 2.71 -5.86
C PRO A 174 -4.76 2.68 -4.36
N ILE A 175 -3.88 3.22 -3.51
CA ILE A 175 -4.09 3.25 -2.05
C ILE A 175 -5.25 4.19 -1.70
N GLY A 176 -5.31 5.39 -2.28
CA GLY A 176 -6.40 6.35 -2.04
C GLY A 176 -7.76 5.82 -2.47
N ILE A 177 -7.82 5.13 -3.62
CA ILE A 177 -9.05 4.49 -4.13
C ILE A 177 -9.50 3.36 -3.19
N MET A 178 -8.58 2.51 -2.73
CA MET A 178 -8.90 1.48 -1.74
C MET A 178 -9.33 2.08 -0.40
N ALA A 179 -8.67 3.17 0.05
CA ALA A 179 -9.08 3.88 1.27
C ALA A 179 -10.49 4.47 1.17
N ALA A 180 -10.86 5.02 -0.01
CA ALA A 180 -12.24 5.46 -0.26
C ALA A 180 -13.27 4.33 -0.09
N SER A 181 -12.93 3.13 -0.59
CA SER A 181 -13.77 1.95 -0.43
C SER A 181 -13.90 1.53 1.04
N VAL A 182 -12.80 1.59 1.80
CA VAL A 182 -12.79 1.27 3.24
C VAL A 182 -13.64 2.25 4.03
N VAL A 183 -13.44 3.57 3.88
CA VAL A 183 -14.21 4.58 4.65
C VAL A 183 -15.69 4.54 4.28
N ARG A 184 -16.03 4.29 3.00
CA ARG A 184 -17.42 4.10 2.59
C ARG A 184 -18.05 2.88 3.25
N HIS A 185 -17.34 1.74 3.26
CA HIS A 185 -17.78 0.50 3.89
C HIS A 185 -17.95 0.68 5.42
N ALA A 186 -17.09 1.49 6.03
CA ALA A 186 -17.14 1.83 7.45
C ALA A 186 -18.24 2.87 7.81
N GLY A 187 -18.97 3.41 6.83
CA GLY A 187 -20.15 4.25 7.05
C GLY A 187 -19.90 5.75 7.00
N ALA A 188 -18.87 6.24 6.30
CA ALA A 188 -18.67 7.65 6.04
C ALA A 188 -19.87 8.27 5.30
N ARG A 189 -20.27 9.49 5.70
CA ARG A 189 -21.40 10.23 5.12
C ARG A 189 -21.08 10.66 3.68
N HIS A 190 -20.06 11.47 3.51
CA HIS A 190 -19.53 11.82 2.19
C HIS A 190 -18.08 11.35 2.09
N VAL A 191 -17.72 10.85 0.91
CA VAL A 191 -16.35 10.49 0.54
C VAL A 191 -15.98 11.27 -0.71
N VAL A 192 -15.12 12.26 -0.56
CA VAL A 192 -14.60 13.09 -1.65
C VAL A 192 -13.16 12.67 -1.90
N ILE A 193 -12.83 12.31 -3.14
CA ILE A 193 -11.47 12.00 -3.57
C ILE A 193 -11.03 13.01 -4.63
N THR A 194 -9.79 13.49 -4.53
CA THR A 194 -9.23 14.47 -5.45
C THR A 194 -7.97 13.94 -6.14
N ASP A 195 -7.80 14.30 -7.40
CA ASP A 195 -6.58 14.06 -8.18
C ASP A 195 -6.53 15.04 -9.36
N ILE A 196 -5.46 15.00 -10.14
CA ILE A 196 -5.30 15.71 -11.42
C ILE A 196 -5.39 14.74 -12.61
N SER A 197 -5.38 13.40 -12.37
CA SER A 197 -5.50 12.37 -13.41
C SER A 197 -6.95 12.00 -13.60
N ALA A 198 -7.48 12.25 -14.80
CA ALA A 198 -8.84 11.88 -15.17
C ALA A 198 -9.05 10.36 -15.09
N GLU A 199 -8.08 9.56 -15.52
CA GLU A 199 -8.15 8.09 -15.54
C GLU A 199 -8.26 7.53 -14.11
N ARG A 200 -7.49 8.08 -13.15
CA ARG A 200 -7.56 7.67 -11.74
C ARG A 200 -8.89 8.07 -11.09
N LEU A 201 -9.39 9.25 -11.41
CA LEU A 201 -10.71 9.70 -10.97
C LEU A 201 -11.81 8.81 -11.54
N ASP A 202 -11.72 8.40 -12.80
CA ASP A 202 -12.67 7.46 -13.41
C ASP A 202 -12.62 6.09 -12.76
N LEU A 203 -11.42 5.57 -12.47
CA LEU A 203 -11.26 4.33 -11.72
C LEU A 203 -11.90 4.44 -10.32
N SER A 204 -11.71 5.57 -9.62
CA SER A 204 -12.35 5.79 -8.32
C SER A 204 -13.89 5.78 -8.39
N ARG A 205 -14.47 6.27 -9.49
CA ARG A 205 -15.93 6.23 -9.73
C ARG A 205 -16.42 4.81 -9.97
N THR A 206 -15.68 4.01 -10.74
CA THR A 206 -16.05 2.61 -11.01
C THR A 206 -16.09 1.74 -9.77
N MET A 207 -15.32 2.05 -8.74
CA MET A 207 -15.36 1.40 -7.42
C MET A 207 -16.66 1.69 -6.64
N GLY A 208 -17.44 2.70 -7.03
CA GLY A 208 -18.72 3.02 -6.41
C GLY A 208 -18.66 3.55 -4.98
N ALA A 209 -17.47 3.82 -4.46
CA ALA A 209 -17.23 4.21 -3.07
C ALA A 209 -17.29 5.73 -2.84
N VAL A 210 -17.04 6.53 -3.87
CA VAL A 210 -16.91 7.98 -3.74
C VAL A 210 -18.25 8.71 -3.94
N THR A 211 -18.49 9.75 -3.14
CA THR A 211 -19.60 10.69 -3.35
C THR A 211 -19.26 11.65 -4.48
N ARG A 212 -18.01 12.11 -4.54
CA ARG A 212 -17.45 12.95 -5.59
C ARG A 212 -16.00 12.55 -5.88
N ALA A 213 -15.66 12.46 -7.16
CA ALA A 213 -14.29 12.37 -7.65
C ALA A 213 -13.97 13.67 -8.40
N VAL A 214 -13.00 14.43 -7.92
CA VAL A 214 -12.79 15.83 -8.25
C VAL A 214 -11.43 16.05 -8.89
N ASP A 215 -11.42 16.60 -10.09
CA ASP A 215 -10.23 17.16 -10.73
C ASP A 215 -9.96 18.55 -10.13
N VAL A 216 -8.95 18.64 -9.26
CA VAL A 216 -8.60 19.88 -8.58
C VAL A 216 -7.94 20.92 -9.48
N SER A 217 -7.63 20.57 -10.74
CA SER A 217 -7.18 21.54 -11.74
C SER A 217 -8.33 22.39 -12.30
N THR A 218 -9.58 21.91 -12.14
CA THR A 218 -10.79 22.54 -12.73
C THR A 218 -11.84 22.92 -11.70
N THR A 219 -11.89 22.26 -10.56
CA THR A 219 -12.93 22.44 -9.53
C THR A 219 -12.28 22.49 -8.16
N SER A 220 -12.57 23.51 -7.37
CA SER A 220 -12.04 23.64 -6.03
C SER A 220 -12.77 22.72 -5.02
N VAL A 221 -12.10 22.39 -3.93
CA VAL A 221 -12.70 21.60 -2.84
C VAL A 221 -13.82 22.39 -2.16
N GLU A 222 -13.70 23.73 -2.08
CA GLU A 222 -14.70 24.64 -1.54
C GLU A 222 -16.00 24.61 -2.34
N GLU A 223 -15.92 24.56 -3.68
CA GLU A 223 -17.11 24.40 -4.54
C GLU A 223 -17.81 23.07 -4.27
N VAL A 224 -17.04 21.99 -4.10
CA VAL A 224 -17.59 20.66 -3.77
C VAL A 224 -18.26 20.66 -2.40
N MET A 225 -17.67 21.32 -1.40
CA MET A 225 -18.25 21.49 -0.07
C MET A 225 -19.60 22.22 -0.15
N ALA A 226 -19.65 23.30 -0.93
CA ALA A 226 -20.89 24.07 -1.13
C ALA A 226 -21.98 23.21 -1.80
N ASP A 227 -21.63 22.46 -2.86
CA ASP A 227 -22.56 21.56 -3.56
C ASP A 227 -23.11 20.44 -2.67
N LEU A 228 -22.30 19.96 -1.73
CA LEU A 228 -22.69 18.93 -0.77
C LEU A 228 -23.38 19.48 0.49
N GLY A 229 -23.51 20.82 0.58
CA GLY A 229 -24.12 21.50 1.73
C GLY A 229 -23.28 21.40 3.00
N MET A 230 -21.98 21.22 2.89
CA MET A 230 -21.05 21.21 4.02
C MET A 230 -20.80 22.64 4.51
N VAL A 231 -21.10 22.93 5.76
CA VAL A 231 -20.90 24.26 6.36
C VAL A 231 -19.59 24.35 7.12
N GLU A 232 -19.17 23.24 7.76
CA GLU A 232 -18.08 23.23 8.74
C GLU A 232 -16.75 22.74 8.17
N GLY A 233 -16.78 21.95 7.10
CA GLY A 233 -15.61 21.32 6.49
C GLY A 233 -15.63 19.82 6.62
N PHE A 234 -14.49 19.19 6.29
CA PHE A 234 -14.32 17.73 6.42
C PHE A 234 -13.85 17.36 7.83
N ASP A 235 -14.40 16.28 8.36
CA ASP A 235 -14.06 15.74 9.67
C ASP A 235 -12.74 14.95 9.63
N VAL A 236 -12.56 14.16 8.56
CA VAL A 236 -11.37 13.31 8.38
C VAL A 236 -10.70 13.59 7.03
N GLY A 237 -9.40 13.83 7.05
CA GLY A 237 -8.54 13.98 5.89
C GLY A 237 -7.59 12.78 5.74
N LEU A 238 -7.50 12.22 4.53
CA LEU A 238 -6.53 11.16 4.20
C LEU A 238 -5.61 11.69 3.09
N GLU A 239 -4.42 12.15 3.46
CA GLU A 239 -3.42 12.66 2.51
C GLU A 239 -2.62 11.49 1.94
N MET A 240 -2.87 11.16 0.66
CA MET A 240 -2.31 10.00 -0.04
C MET A 240 -1.43 10.38 -1.24
N SER A 241 -1.32 11.68 -1.54
CA SER A 241 -0.63 12.17 -2.75
C SER A 241 0.84 12.52 -2.54
N GLY A 242 1.19 12.99 -1.33
CA GLY A 242 2.49 13.59 -1.04
C GLY A 242 2.71 14.96 -1.71
N ALA A 243 1.70 15.51 -2.38
CA ALA A 243 1.79 16.81 -3.04
C ALA A 243 1.58 17.96 -2.05
N PRO A 244 2.47 18.97 -1.99
CA PRO A 244 2.35 20.09 -1.06
C PRO A 244 1.00 20.83 -1.18
N ASP A 245 0.56 21.10 -2.40
CA ASP A 245 -0.69 21.83 -2.66
C ASP A 245 -1.93 21.05 -2.20
N ALA A 246 -1.89 19.70 -2.33
CA ALA A 246 -2.96 18.84 -1.86
C ALA A 246 -3.06 18.85 -0.32
N LEU A 247 -1.93 18.85 0.39
CA LEU A 247 -1.91 18.99 1.85
C LEU A 247 -2.42 20.36 2.28
N HIS A 248 -2.02 21.47 1.62
CA HIS A 248 -2.52 22.80 1.91
C HIS A 248 -4.03 22.89 1.73
N THR A 249 -4.55 22.39 0.61
CA THR A 249 -5.99 22.32 0.34
C THR A 249 -6.71 21.54 1.42
N MET A 250 -6.19 20.37 1.79
CA MET A 250 -6.77 19.55 2.85
C MET A 250 -6.84 20.30 4.19
N ILE A 251 -5.72 20.84 4.67
CA ILE A 251 -5.67 21.58 5.96
C ILE A 251 -6.69 22.71 5.99
N ASN A 252 -6.87 23.43 4.88
CA ASN A 252 -7.83 24.53 4.78
C ASN A 252 -9.29 24.06 4.74
N ALA A 253 -9.55 22.88 4.19
CA ALA A 253 -10.89 22.30 4.06
C ALA A 253 -11.37 21.55 5.31
N MET A 254 -10.51 21.33 6.32
CA MET A 254 -10.89 20.61 7.55
C MET A 254 -11.80 21.42 8.45
N ALA A 255 -12.75 20.76 9.06
CA ALA A 255 -13.56 21.29 10.16
C ALA A 255 -12.70 21.57 11.41
N HIS A 256 -13.21 22.38 12.34
CA HIS A 256 -12.58 22.54 13.65
C HIS A 256 -12.61 21.21 14.41
N GLY A 257 -11.48 20.77 14.93
CA GLY A 257 -11.30 19.45 15.56
C GLY A 257 -11.05 18.32 14.56
N GLY A 258 -10.95 18.64 13.26
CA GLY A 258 -10.72 17.65 12.21
C GLY A 258 -9.42 16.85 12.37
N GLU A 259 -9.39 15.67 11.82
CA GLU A 259 -8.32 14.66 11.98
C GLU A 259 -7.70 14.32 10.63
N VAL A 260 -6.37 14.36 10.52
CA VAL A 260 -5.64 14.17 9.24
C VAL A 260 -4.62 13.05 9.37
N ALA A 261 -4.75 12.02 8.51
CA ALA A 261 -3.78 10.95 8.34
C ALA A 261 -2.87 11.27 7.13
N LEU A 262 -1.56 11.30 7.35
CA LEU A 262 -0.55 11.57 6.33
C LEU A 262 0.15 10.27 5.95
N LEU A 263 -0.07 9.79 4.74
CA LEU A 263 0.60 8.62 4.15
C LEU A 263 1.47 9.00 2.95
N GLY A 264 1.05 9.96 2.14
CA GLY A 264 1.80 10.40 0.96
C GLY A 264 3.19 10.91 1.35
N LEU A 265 4.23 10.37 0.71
CA LEU A 265 5.61 10.79 0.94
C LEU A 265 5.95 11.98 0.05
N PRO A 266 6.27 13.16 0.62
CA PRO A 266 6.63 14.32 -0.17
C PRO A 266 8.05 14.18 -0.74
N SER A 267 8.26 14.74 -1.93
CA SER A 267 9.59 14.80 -2.56
C SER A 267 10.57 15.78 -1.91
N GLY A 268 10.12 16.53 -0.89
CA GLY A 268 10.92 17.54 -0.20
C GLY A 268 10.22 18.06 1.06
N GLN A 269 10.75 19.16 1.62
CA GLN A 269 10.12 19.81 2.77
C GLN A 269 8.84 20.52 2.35
N ILE A 270 7.78 20.34 3.15
CA ILE A 270 6.52 21.05 2.98
C ILE A 270 6.40 22.12 4.07
N GLN A 271 6.08 23.34 3.67
CA GLN A 271 5.65 24.40 4.57
C GLN A 271 4.14 24.42 4.61
N PHE A 272 3.53 24.52 5.79
CA PHE A 272 2.09 24.67 5.93
C PHE A 272 1.74 25.63 7.08
N ASP A 273 0.50 26.10 7.08
CA ASP A 273 0.02 27.11 8.02
C ASP A 273 -0.23 26.50 9.43
N TRP A 274 0.75 26.67 10.31
CA TRP A 274 0.65 26.25 11.72
C TRP A 274 -0.45 27.00 12.49
N ASP A 275 -0.73 28.27 12.14
CA ASP A 275 -1.78 29.04 12.79
C ASP A 275 -3.14 28.38 12.54
N ARG A 276 -3.40 27.93 11.29
CA ARG A 276 -4.60 27.18 10.94
C ARG A 276 -4.74 25.88 11.75
N VAL A 277 -3.65 25.10 11.86
CA VAL A 277 -3.65 23.85 12.64
C VAL A 277 -4.00 24.11 14.11
N ILE A 278 -3.39 25.12 14.71
CA ILE A 278 -3.58 25.46 16.14
C ILE A 278 -5.01 25.98 16.37
N ARG A 279 -5.45 26.96 15.57
CA ARG A 279 -6.77 27.61 15.77
C ARG A 279 -7.94 26.66 15.51
N SER A 280 -7.76 25.73 14.59
CA SER A 280 -8.78 24.71 14.31
C SER A 280 -8.63 23.44 15.14
N MET A 281 -7.64 23.37 16.04
CA MET A 281 -7.38 22.21 16.90
C MET A 281 -7.27 20.90 16.11
N LEU A 282 -6.59 20.92 14.94
CA LEU A 282 -6.46 19.75 14.09
C LEU A 282 -5.55 18.70 14.73
N THR A 283 -5.92 17.43 14.57
CA THR A 283 -5.05 16.30 14.89
C THR A 283 -4.36 15.82 13.60
N ILE A 284 -3.03 15.75 13.59
CA ILE A 284 -2.26 15.25 12.44
C ILE A 284 -1.49 14.01 12.86
N LYS A 285 -1.72 12.88 12.16
CA LYS A 285 -1.08 11.58 12.42
C LYS A 285 -0.31 11.11 11.20
N GLY A 286 0.98 10.85 11.35
CA GLY A 286 1.78 10.16 10.33
C GLY A 286 1.41 8.67 10.27
N ILE A 287 1.29 8.12 9.07
CA ILE A 287 1.00 6.73 8.82
C ILE A 287 2.21 6.08 8.16
N PHE A 288 2.71 4.98 8.73
CA PHE A 288 3.79 4.21 8.14
C PHE A 288 3.38 2.74 8.08
N GLY A 289 3.24 2.23 6.86
CA GLY A 289 2.87 0.84 6.62
C GLY A 289 1.55 0.44 7.30
N ARG A 290 1.58 -0.66 8.01
CA ARG A 290 0.42 -1.33 8.63
C ARG A 290 0.69 -1.60 10.10
N GLU A 291 -0.31 -1.58 10.94
CA GLU A 291 -0.20 -2.11 12.31
C GLU A 291 -0.15 -3.64 12.26
N MET A 292 1.01 -4.21 12.58
CA MET A 292 1.24 -5.66 12.56
C MET A 292 0.72 -6.31 13.86
N PHE A 293 -0.30 -7.20 13.84
CA PHE A 293 -1.00 -7.75 12.65
C PHE A 293 -2.49 -7.35 12.70
N GLU A 294 -2.82 -6.32 13.46
CA GLU A 294 -4.17 -5.81 13.61
C GLU A 294 -4.79 -5.40 12.27
N THR A 295 -4.00 -4.66 11.46
CA THR A 295 -4.46 -4.25 10.12
C THR A 295 -4.68 -5.46 9.20
N TRP A 296 -3.85 -6.52 9.30
CA TRP A 296 -4.03 -7.74 8.50
C TRP A 296 -5.33 -8.46 8.83
N TYR A 297 -5.68 -8.50 10.11
CA TYR A 297 -6.96 -9.03 10.56
C TYR A 297 -8.12 -8.19 10.01
N ALA A 298 -8.04 -6.85 10.14
CA ALA A 298 -9.07 -5.94 9.63
C ALA A 298 -9.28 -6.07 8.13
N MET A 299 -8.19 -6.15 7.33
CA MET A 299 -8.27 -6.40 5.88
C MET A 299 -9.05 -7.68 5.55
N SER A 300 -8.72 -8.77 6.24
CA SER A 300 -9.38 -10.05 6.05
C SER A 300 -10.86 -10.00 6.40
N VAL A 301 -11.22 -9.28 7.47
CA VAL A 301 -12.62 -9.05 7.87
C VAL A 301 -13.37 -8.25 6.81
N LEU A 302 -12.79 -7.15 6.32
CA LEU A 302 -13.40 -6.28 5.31
C LEU A 302 -13.69 -7.04 4.00
N VAL A 303 -12.71 -7.78 3.49
CA VAL A 303 -12.88 -8.59 2.26
C VAL A 303 -13.92 -9.69 2.49
N ASN A 304 -13.89 -10.38 3.63
CA ASN A 304 -14.86 -11.41 3.97
C ASN A 304 -16.28 -10.85 4.19
N ALA A 305 -16.40 -9.57 4.55
CA ALA A 305 -17.67 -8.84 4.69
C ALA A 305 -18.19 -8.28 3.34
N GLY A 306 -17.49 -8.55 2.25
CA GLY A 306 -17.91 -8.19 0.89
C GLY A 306 -17.30 -6.90 0.35
N LEU A 307 -16.27 -6.34 0.99
CA LEU A 307 -15.52 -5.26 0.39
C LEU A 307 -14.72 -5.79 -0.81
N ASP A 308 -15.06 -5.32 -2.01
CA ASP A 308 -14.36 -5.69 -3.24
C ASP A 308 -13.31 -4.64 -3.59
N ILE A 309 -12.04 -5.07 -3.61
CA ILE A 309 -10.90 -4.24 -4.02
C ILE A 309 -10.29 -4.70 -5.35
N ALA A 310 -10.79 -5.79 -5.94
CA ALA A 310 -10.26 -6.34 -7.20
C ALA A 310 -10.28 -5.34 -8.36
N PRO A 311 -11.29 -4.45 -8.52
CA PRO A 311 -11.30 -3.52 -9.65
C PRO A 311 -10.16 -2.49 -9.65
N VAL A 312 -9.44 -2.30 -8.52
CA VAL A 312 -8.24 -1.44 -8.50
C VAL A 312 -7.08 -2.04 -9.32
N ILE A 313 -7.12 -3.35 -9.61
CA ILE A 313 -6.13 -4.07 -10.42
C ILE A 313 -6.50 -3.89 -11.88
N THR A 314 -5.80 -3.00 -12.57
CA THR A 314 -6.11 -2.65 -13.96
C THR A 314 -5.31 -3.42 -14.99
N HIS A 315 -4.12 -3.90 -14.64
CA HIS A 315 -3.21 -4.57 -15.58
C HIS A 315 -2.58 -5.82 -14.95
N ARG A 316 -2.38 -6.83 -15.81
CA ARG A 316 -1.72 -8.09 -15.48
C ARG A 316 -0.76 -8.44 -16.59
N PHE A 317 0.48 -8.78 -16.23
CA PHE A 317 1.54 -9.15 -17.15
C PHE A 317 2.18 -10.45 -16.70
N ALA A 318 2.66 -11.27 -17.63
CA ALA A 318 3.60 -12.32 -17.28
C ALA A 318 4.89 -11.71 -16.71
N CYS A 319 5.58 -12.39 -15.82
CA CYS A 319 6.80 -11.87 -15.22
C CYS A 319 7.91 -11.59 -16.27
N GLY A 320 7.87 -12.26 -17.42
CA GLY A 320 8.75 -12.02 -18.55
C GLY A 320 8.54 -10.66 -19.23
N ASP A 321 7.33 -10.10 -19.12
CA ASP A 321 6.94 -8.82 -19.73
C ASP A 321 7.09 -7.65 -18.74
N PHE A 322 7.96 -7.81 -17.74
CA PHE A 322 8.14 -6.85 -16.64
C PHE A 322 8.49 -5.43 -17.11
N GLU A 323 9.24 -5.26 -18.21
CA GLU A 323 9.59 -3.93 -18.72
C GLU A 323 8.33 -3.14 -19.08
N GLU A 324 7.40 -3.75 -19.83
CA GLU A 324 6.11 -3.13 -20.19
C GLU A 324 5.25 -2.88 -18.93
N ALA A 325 5.21 -3.84 -18.01
CA ALA A 325 4.50 -3.70 -16.74
C ALA A 325 4.98 -2.50 -15.92
N PHE A 326 6.29 -2.32 -15.83
CA PHE A 326 6.91 -1.19 -15.14
C PHE A 326 6.69 0.13 -15.87
N ASP A 327 6.68 0.14 -17.21
CA ASP A 327 6.37 1.35 -18.00
C ASP A 327 4.92 1.78 -17.79
N VAL A 328 3.98 0.83 -17.79
CA VAL A 328 2.56 1.10 -17.45
C VAL A 328 2.44 1.63 -16.03
N ALA A 329 3.09 1.00 -15.05
CA ALA A 329 3.07 1.47 -13.67
C ALA A 329 3.65 2.89 -13.52
N ALA A 330 4.74 3.20 -14.23
CA ALA A 330 5.40 4.50 -14.19
C ALA A 330 4.60 5.60 -14.90
N SER A 331 3.74 5.25 -15.87
CA SER A 331 2.92 6.22 -16.59
C SER A 331 1.94 6.99 -15.69
N GLY A 332 1.56 6.40 -14.56
CA GLY A 332 0.56 6.95 -13.67
C GLY A 332 -0.89 6.84 -14.15
N HIS A 333 -1.13 6.27 -15.34
CA HIS A 333 -2.46 6.06 -15.94
C HIS A 333 -3.04 4.67 -15.66
N CYS A 334 -2.73 4.11 -14.49
CA CYS A 334 -3.18 2.79 -14.07
C CYS A 334 -3.58 2.77 -12.60
N GLY A 335 -4.31 1.73 -12.22
CA GLY A 335 -4.44 1.28 -10.85
C GLY A 335 -3.26 0.39 -10.44
N LYS A 336 -3.52 -0.75 -9.82
CA LYS A 336 -2.47 -1.74 -9.51
C LYS A 336 -2.10 -2.55 -10.76
N VAL A 337 -0.80 -2.80 -10.89
CA VAL A 337 -0.22 -3.67 -11.92
C VAL A 337 0.31 -4.93 -11.24
N ILE A 338 -0.08 -6.09 -11.76
CA ILE A 338 0.29 -7.43 -11.24
C ILE A 338 1.23 -8.12 -12.20
N LEU A 339 2.26 -8.78 -11.67
CA LEU A 339 3.11 -9.74 -12.37
C LEU A 339 2.69 -11.17 -12.02
N ASP A 340 2.44 -11.98 -13.05
CA ASP A 340 2.12 -13.41 -12.94
C ASP A 340 3.39 -14.25 -13.03
N TRP A 341 3.73 -14.95 -11.94
CA TRP A 341 4.90 -15.81 -11.83
C TRP A 341 4.61 -17.27 -12.18
N THR A 342 3.35 -17.64 -12.43
CA THR A 342 2.98 -19.01 -12.82
C THR A 342 3.39 -19.35 -14.25
N GLN A 343 3.78 -18.36 -15.02
CA GLN A 343 4.24 -18.45 -16.41
C GLN A 343 5.74 -18.11 -16.56
N ALA A 344 6.50 -18.21 -15.48
CA ALA A 344 7.92 -17.88 -15.42
C ALA A 344 8.81 -18.86 -16.23
#